data_f83fc96c1f8ea7f302152e567fbc694a
#
_entry.id   f83fc96c1f8ea7f302152e567fbc694a
#
_cell.length_a   1.000
_cell.length_b   1.000
_cell.length_c   1.000
_cell.angle_alpha   90.00
_cell.angle_beta   90.00
_cell.angle_gamma   90.00
#
_symmetry.space_group_name_H-M   'P 1'
#
loop_
_entity.id
_entity.type
_entity.pdbx_description
1 polymer ?
#
loop_
_entity_poly.entity_id
_entity_poly.type
_entity_poly.pdbx_seq_one_letter_code
_entity_poly.pdbx_strand_id
1 'polypeptide(L)'
;MTKTEIEIAKTAYAMVKSISNHVDLLGEQHDSDFAEQVYNSVALTMLTKICLGIAENNGHEAFESYWSDVNSKLREMIQTFACEPTKH
;
A
#
# COMPACT_ATOMS: atom_id res chain seq x y z
N MET A 1 -5.77 -20.91 -1.98
CA MET A 1 -6.10 -19.68 -2.73
C MET A 1 -6.90 -19.98 -3.94
N THR A 2 -7.92 -19.20 -4.17
CA THR A 2 -8.74 -19.39 -5.36
C THR A 2 -8.07 -18.75 -6.56
N LYS A 3 -8.57 -19.11 -7.73
CA LYS A 3 -8.07 -18.55 -8.97
C LYS A 3 -8.24 -17.04 -9.00
N THR A 4 -9.37 -16.56 -8.51
CA THR A 4 -9.66 -15.13 -8.44
C THR A 4 -8.69 -14.41 -7.51
N GLU A 5 -8.37 -14.99 -6.37
CA GLU A 5 -7.42 -14.40 -5.44
C GLU A 5 -6.03 -14.28 -6.05
N ILE A 6 -5.61 -15.30 -6.80
CA ILE A 6 -4.30 -15.27 -7.47
C ILE A 6 -4.29 -14.18 -8.54
N GLU A 7 -5.38 -14.06 -9.26
CA GLU A 7 -5.51 -13.05 -10.31
C GLU A 7 -5.42 -11.64 -9.71
N ILE A 8 -6.13 -11.42 -8.61
CA ILE A 8 -6.09 -10.13 -7.90
C ILE A 8 -4.67 -9.81 -7.44
N ALA A 9 -4.01 -10.79 -6.84
CA ALA A 9 -2.65 -10.58 -6.35
C ALA A 9 -1.68 -10.25 -7.47
N LYS A 10 -1.79 -10.94 -8.61
CA LYS A 10 -0.92 -10.68 -9.75
C LYS A 10 -1.16 -9.30 -10.33
N THR A 11 -2.43 -8.92 -10.45
CA THR A 11 -2.78 -7.61 -10.99
C THR A 11 -2.29 -6.50 -10.07
N ALA A 12 -2.50 -6.67 -8.77
CA ALA A 12 -2.04 -5.68 -7.79
C ALA A 12 -0.52 -5.53 -7.83
N TYR A 13 0.18 -6.66 -7.90
CA TYR A 13 1.63 -6.64 -7.96
C TYR A 13 2.13 -5.90 -9.21
N ALA A 14 1.49 -6.14 -10.35
CA ALA A 14 1.88 -5.49 -11.60
C ALA A 14 1.68 -3.98 -11.50
N MET A 15 0.59 -3.54 -10.88
CA MET A 15 0.32 -2.12 -10.70
C MET A 15 1.33 -1.48 -9.76
N VAL A 16 1.65 -2.13 -8.66
CA VAL A 16 2.65 -1.63 -7.71
C VAL A 16 4.02 -1.53 -8.40
N LYS A 17 4.36 -2.53 -9.19
CA LYS A 17 5.63 -2.53 -9.89
C LYS A 17 5.71 -1.36 -10.88
N SER A 18 4.61 -1.09 -11.58
CA SER A 18 4.55 0.02 -12.51
C SER A 18 4.73 1.35 -11.80
N ILE A 19 4.07 1.52 -10.64
CA ILE A 19 4.21 2.72 -9.84
C ILE A 19 5.65 2.87 -9.35
N SER A 20 6.24 1.79 -8.86
CA SER A 20 7.61 1.80 -8.36
C SER A 20 8.61 2.21 -9.45
N ASN A 21 8.40 1.70 -10.68
CA ASN A 21 9.27 2.06 -11.79
C ASN A 21 9.16 3.55 -12.11
N HIS A 22 7.96 4.11 -12.03
CA HIS A 22 7.78 5.54 -12.26
C HIS A 22 8.44 6.37 -11.17
N VAL A 23 8.35 5.91 -9.93
CA VAL A 23 8.96 6.61 -8.81
C VAL A 23 10.49 6.59 -8.94
N ASP A 24 11.05 5.45 -9.37
CA ASP A 24 12.49 5.34 -9.60
C ASP A 24 12.94 6.35 -10.67
N LEU A 25 12.16 6.47 -11.73
CA LEU A 25 12.47 7.40 -12.81
C LEU A 25 12.41 8.83 -12.31
N LEU A 26 11.44 9.16 -11.47
CA LEU A 26 11.36 10.49 -10.89
C LEU A 26 12.56 10.78 -9.99
N GLY A 27 13.04 9.77 -9.28
CA GLY A 27 14.24 9.90 -8.46
C GLY A 27 15.47 10.23 -9.29
N GLU A 28 15.53 9.71 -10.51
CA GLU A 28 16.65 10.03 -11.40
C GLU A 28 16.52 11.43 -12.00
N GLN A 29 15.29 11.88 -12.27
CA GLN A 29 15.07 13.17 -12.88
C GLN A 29 15.10 14.33 -11.87
N HIS A 30 14.76 14.06 -10.64
CA HIS A 30 14.71 15.09 -9.60
C HIS A 30 15.70 14.73 -8.49
N ASP A 31 15.20 14.17 -7.39
CA ASP A 31 16.05 13.63 -6.34
C ASP A 31 15.23 12.63 -5.54
N SER A 32 15.89 11.92 -4.63
CA SER A 32 15.22 10.84 -3.89
C SER A 32 14.15 11.38 -2.93
N ASP A 33 14.32 12.57 -2.39
CA ASP A 33 13.31 13.16 -1.51
C ASP A 33 12.03 13.45 -2.28
N PHE A 34 12.15 13.99 -3.48
CA PHE A 34 10.99 14.27 -4.31
C PHE A 34 10.26 12.97 -4.65
N ALA A 35 11.01 11.95 -5.05
CA ALA A 35 10.42 10.66 -5.42
C ALA A 35 9.72 10.03 -4.23
N GLU A 36 10.31 10.12 -3.04
CA GLU A 36 9.72 9.57 -1.83
C GLU A 36 8.42 10.27 -1.48
N GLN A 37 8.38 11.59 -1.59
CA GLN A 37 7.16 12.34 -1.31
C GLN A 37 6.06 12.00 -2.29
N VAL A 38 6.39 11.82 -3.57
CA VAL A 38 5.40 11.42 -4.57
C VAL A 38 4.86 10.04 -4.24
N TYR A 39 5.72 9.12 -3.87
CA TYR A 39 5.32 7.75 -3.55
C TYR A 39 4.36 7.74 -2.35
N ASN A 40 4.71 8.50 -1.31
CA ASN A 40 3.87 8.61 -0.13
C ASN A 40 2.51 9.24 -0.47
N SER A 41 2.51 10.24 -1.33
CA SER A 41 1.28 10.89 -1.76
C SER A 41 0.37 9.96 -2.55
N VAL A 42 0.96 9.14 -3.41
CA VAL A 42 0.20 8.15 -4.17
C VAL A 42 -0.44 7.15 -3.22
N ALA A 43 0.33 6.63 -2.27
CA ALA A 43 -0.18 5.67 -1.30
C ALA A 43 -1.30 6.26 -0.47
N LEU A 44 -1.11 7.47 0.03
CA LEU A 44 -2.12 8.13 0.85
C LEU A 44 -3.39 8.44 0.06
N THR A 45 -3.24 8.87 -1.19
CA THR A 45 -4.38 9.18 -2.03
C THR A 45 -5.20 7.91 -2.30
N MET A 46 -4.54 6.80 -2.59
CA MET A 46 -5.23 5.54 -2.84
C MET A 46 -5.95 5.06 -1.59
N LEU A 47 -5.28 5.14 -0.45
CA LEU A 47 -5.86 4.71 0.81
C LEU A 47 -7.06 5.58 1.19
N THR A 48 -6.95 6.89 0.98
CA THR A 48 -8.05 7.83 1.23
C THR A 48 -9.25 7.47 0.37
N LYS A 49 -9.02 7.15 -0.90
CA LYS A 49 -10.10 6.80 -1.80
C LYS A 49 -10.83 5.55 -1.33
N ILE A 50 -10.08 4.54 -0.90
CA ILE A 50 -10.68 3.31 -0.41
C ILE A 50 -11.48 3.56 0.87
N CYS A 51 -10.88 4.27 1.82
CA CYS A 51 -11.52 4.53 3.10
C CYS A 51 -12.76 5.41 2.96
N LEU A 52 -12.69 6.40 2.08
CA LEU A 52 -13.83 7.28 1.83
C LEU A 52 -14.99 6.48 1.23
N GLY A 53 -14.69 5.58 0.28
CA GLY A 53 -15.70 4.73 -0.31
C GLY A 53 -16.38 3.84 0.73
N ILE A 54 -15.59 3.27 1.63
CA ILE A 54 -16.14 2.43 2.69
C ILE A 54 -17.03 3.25 3.62
N ALA A 55 -16.56 4.43 4.03
CA ALA A 55 -17.33 5.27 4.93
C ALA A 55 -18.65 5.74 4.31
N GLU A 56 -18.61 6.10 3.03
CA GLU A 56 -19.80 6.57 2.35
C GLU A 56 -20.83 5.46 2.10
N ASN A 57 -20.35 4.27 1.78
CA ASN A 57 -21.26 3.18 1.45
C ASN A 57 -21.67 2.32 2.64
N ASN A 58 -20.84 2.19 3.63
CA ASN A 58 -21.07 1.27 4.74
C ASN A 58 -21.02 1.90 6.13
N GLY A 59 -20.73 3.19 6.21
CA GLY A 59 -20.75 3.90 7.49
C GLY A 59 -19.40 4.02 8.15
N HIS A 60 -19.35 4.88 9.16
CA HIS A 60 -18.11 5.19 9.86
C HIS A 60 -17.51 3.98 10.59
N GLU A 61 -18.36 3.14 11.17
CA GLU A 61 -17.87 1.96 11.88
C GLU A 61 -17.17 0.98 10.94
N ALA A 62 -17.69 0.84 9.71
CA ALA A 62 -17.07 -0.03 8.73
C ALA A 62 -15.69 0.51 8.33
N PHE A 63 -15.56 1.82 8.21
CA PHE A 63 -14.28 2.45 7.94
C PHE A 63 -13.30 2.17 9.09
N GLU A 64 -13.72 2.35 10.34
CA GLU A 64 -12.84 2.13 11.48
C GLU A 64 -12.37 0.68 11.55
N SER A 65 -13.27 -0.25 11.27
CA SER A 65 -12.93 -1.68 11.26
C SER A 65 -11.91 -1.98 10.16
N TYR A 66 -12.13 -1.43 8.97
CA TYR A 66 -11.20 -1.62 7.85
C TYR A 66 -9.83 -1.06 8.19
N TRP A 67 -9.79 0.15 8.74
CA TRP A 67 -8.53 0.79 9.09
C TRP A 67 -7.77 0.00 10.16
N SER A 68 -8.49 -0.51 11.14
CA SER A 68 -7.88 -1.33 12.18
C SER A 68 -7.25 -2.61 11.60
N ASP A 69 -7.96 -3.26 10.66
CA ASP A 69 -7.45 -4.46 10.02
C ASP A 69 -6.22 -4.17 9.17
N VAL A 70 -6.26 -3.11 8.39
CA VAL A 70 -5.12 -2.72 7.56
C VAL A 70 -3.92 -2.40 8.42
N ASN A 71 -4.13 -1.68 9.52
CA ASN A 71 -3.06 -1.30 10.43
C ASN A 71 -2.41 -2.54 11.05
N SER A 72 -3.21 -3.51 11.47
CA SER A 72 -2.70 -4.76 12.04
C SER A 72 -1.89 -5.56 11.02
N LYS A 73 -2.40 -5.67 9.80
CA LYS A 73 -1.70 -6.39 8.75
C LYS A 73 -0.39 -5.70 8.38
N LEU A 74 -0.40 -4.38 8.33
CA LEU A 74 0.80 -3.64 8.02
C LEU A 74 1.88 -3.87 9.08
N ARG A 75 1.48 -3.87 10.34
CA ARG A 75 2.43 -4.14 11.43
C ARG A 75 3.03 -5.53 11.33
N GLU A 76 2.20 -6.53 11.03
CA GLU A 76 2.67 -7.89 10.85
C GLU A 76 3.69 -7.98 9.72
N MET A 77 3.40 -7.33 8.60
CA MET A 77 4.29 -7.36 7.44
C MET A 77 5.61 -6.69 7.75
N ILE A 78 5.57 -5.57 8.44
CA ILE A 78 6.79 -4.87 8.81
C ILE A 78 7.63 -5.72 9.74
N GLN A 79 7.00 -6.37 10.72
CA GLN A 79 7.73 -7.25 11.62
C GLN A 79 8.33 -8.44 10.89
N THR A 80 7.61 -8.99 9.93
CA THR A 80 8.10 -10.13 9.19
C THR A 80 9.27 -9.77 8.28
N PHE A 81 9.17 -8.65 7.58
CA PHE A 81 10.17 -8.32 6.58
C PHE A 81 11.25 -7.36 7.02
N ALA A 82 10.97 -6.51 7.96
CA ALA A 82 11.96 -5.52 8.37
C ALA A 82 12.61 -5.82 9.71
N CYS A 83 11.92 -6.56 10.58
CA CYS A 83 12.49 -6.87 11.88
C CYS A 83 12.92 -8.30 11.96
N GLU A 84 13.34 -8.89 10.89
CA GLU A 84 13.74 -10.25 10.87
C GLU A 84 14.97 -10.44 11.66
N PRO A 85 15.00 -11.43 12.52
CA PRO A 85 16.12 -11.61 13.42
C PRO A 85 17.31 -12.20 12.78
N THR A 86 17.45 -12.09 11.57
CA THR A 86 18.51 -12.69 10.95
C THR A 86 19.71 -12.10 11.27
N LYS A 87 19.69 -11.01 11.58
CA LYS A 87 20.78 -10.36 11.57
C LYS A 87 21.42 -10.27 12.71
N HIS A 88 21.23 -10.84 13.43
CA HIS A 88 22.02 -10.59 14.56
C HIS A 88 22.45 -11.77 15.19
#